data_6365ca696a6bc32bb88cbe8b7e5c6a03
#
_entry.id   6365ca696a6bc32bb88cbe8b7e5c6a03
#
_cell.length_a   1.000
_cell.length_b   1.000
_cell.length_c   1.000
_cell.angle_alpha   90.00
_cell.angle_beta   90.00
_cell.angle_gamma   90.00
#
_symmetry.space_group_name_H-M   'P 1'
#
loop_
_entity.id
_entity.type
_entity.pdbx_description
1 polymer ?
#
loop_
_entity_poly.entity_id
_entity_poly.type
_entity_poly.pdbx_seq_one_letter_code
_entity_poly.pdbx_strand_id
1 'polypeptide(L)'
;VETQLVIASKRDTRRYRRGEIRDDVFERILQAGRITGSGKNRQRRRFVVLRERRLQASELVTRPSNVRDTPVTVAIVTAEGSSYSGFDAGRAAQNMMLAAWDEGVASCPNAIVDRDAINELVGAGDGEDVAILVSFGRPESDKDPARKSPREWYAGADRMPLHRLVEYR
;
A
#
# COMPACT_ATOMS: atom_id res chain seq x y z
N VAL A 1 -5.76 -14.78 -9.79
CA VAL A 1 -5.78 -15.57 -8.54
C VAL A 1 -7.10 -15.35 -7.81
N GLU A 2 -7.59 -16.35 -7.07
CA GLU A 2 -8.83 -16.26 -6.30
C GLU A 2 -8.72 -15.17 -5.20
N THR A 3 -9.74 -14.33 -5.03
CA THR A 3 -9.75 -13.22 -4.08
C THR A 3 -9.40 -13.65 -2.64
N GLN A 4 -9.98 -14.77 -2.18
CA GLN A 4 -9.71 -15.33 -0.85
C GLN A 4 -8.22 -15.68 -0.67
N LEU A 5 -7.59 -16.24 -1.71
CA LEU A 5 -6.18 -16.60 -1.67
C LEU A 5 -5.28 -15.36 -1.61
N VAL A 6 -5.58 -14.32 -2.40
CA VAL A 6 -4.83 -13.06 -2.39
C VAL A 6 -4.88 -12.42 -0.99
N ILE A 7 -6.08 -12.30 -0.41
CA ILE A 7 -6.27 -11.72 0.93
C ILE A 7 -5.52 -12.54 1.99
N ALA A 8 -5.66 -13.87 1.97
CA ALA A 8 -5.06 -14.76 2.97
C ALA A 8 -3.54 -14.79 2.90
N SER A 9 -2.98 -14.78 1.70
CA SER A 9 -1.54 -14.95 1.45
C SER A 9 -0.73 -13.65 1.48
N LYS A 10 -1.34 -12.48 1.19
CA LYS A 10 -0.65 -11.19 1.13
C LYS A 10 0.10 -10.89 2.44
N ARG A 11 1.34 -10.49 2.32
CA ARG A 11 2.19 -10.06 3.44
C ARG A 11 2.90 -8.75 3.10
N ASP A 12 3.11 -7.93 4.11
CA ASP A 12 3.97 -6.76 3.98
C ASP A 12 5.41 -7.23 3.83
N THR A 13 6.04 -6.85 2.72
CA THR A 13 7.39 -7.25 2.39
C THR A 13 8.30 -6.03 2.48
N ARG A 14 9.41 -6.18 3.21
CA ARG A 14 10.37 -5.10 3.51
C ARG A 14 11.74 -5.33 2.90
N ARG A 15 11.91 -6.42 2.15
CA ARG A 15 13.14 -6.76 1.44
C ARG A 15 12.84 -7.00 -0.02
N TYR A 16 13.57 -6.30 -0.86
CA TYR A 16 13.34 -6.27 -2.30
C TYR A 16 14.63 -6.62 -3.05
N ARG A 17 14.50 -7.39 -4.13
CA ARG A 17 15.58 -7.56 -5.09
C ARG A 17 15.59 -6.38 -6.07
N ARG A 18 16.77 -6.08 -6.63
CA ARG A 18 16.91 -5.06 -7.66
C ARG A 18 16.06 -5.39 -8.89
N GLY A 19 15.57 -4.37 -9.56
CA GLY A 19 14.82 -4.48 -10.81
C GLY A 19 13.55 -3.64 -10.77
N GLU A 20 13.15 -3.20 -11.95
CA GLU A 20 11.97 -2.37 -12.17
C GLU A 20 10.70 -3.22 -12.17
N ILE A 21 9.58 -2.59 -11.88
CA ILE A 21 8.25 -3.13 -12.13
C ILE A 21 7.89 -2.74 -13.56
N ARG A 22 7.39 -3.67 -14.36
CA ARG A 22 6.91 -3.36 -15.71
C ARG A 22 5.82 -2.30 -15.65
N ASP A 23 5.81 -1.37 -16.60
CA ASP A 23 4.88 -0.25 -16.60
C ASP A 23 3.41 -0.69 -16.68
N ASP A 24 3.11 -1.74 -17.47
CA ASP A 24 1.76 -2.30 -17.56
C ASP A 24 1.27 -2.92 -16.25
N VAL A 25 2.17 -3.55 -15.48
CA VAL A 25 1.87 -4.07 -14.13
C VAL A 25 1.65 -2.92 -13.16
N PHE A 26 2.51 -1.91 -13.21
CA PHE A 26 2.40 -0.76 -12.33
C PHE A 26 1.13 0.06 -12.60
N GLU A 27 0.74 0.19 -13.86
CA GLU A 27 -0.53 0.82 -14.24
C GLU A 27 -1.72 0.06 -13.64
N ARG A 28 -1.76 -1.28 -13.71
CA ARG A 28 -2.83 -2.07 -13.08
C ARG A 28 -2.90 -1.85 -11.56
N ILE A 29 -1.76 -1.71 -10.90
CA ILE A 29 -1.70 -1.38 -9.48
C ILE A 29 -2.34 -0.01 -9.20
N LEU A 30 -1.99 1.02 -10.00
CA LEU A 30 -2.58 2.35 -9.88
C LEU A 30 -4.09 2.34 -10.17
N GLN A 31 -4.53 1.58 -11.18
CA GLN A 31 -5.95 1.42 -11.51
C GLN A 31 -6.74 0.79 -10.37
N ALA A 32 -6.18 -0.19 -9.66
CA ALA A 32 -6.81 -0.78 -8.47
C ALA A 32 -7.05 0.28 -7.36
N GLY A 33 -6.12 1.19 -7.17
CA GLY A 33 -6.30 2.34 -6.29
C GLY A 33 -7.37 3.32 -6.81
N ARG A 34 -7.35 3.61 -8.12
CA ARG A 34 -8.27 4.55 -8.76
C ARG A 34 -9.73 4.12 -8.65
N ILE A 35 -10.04 2.86 -8.91
CA ILE A 35 -11.42 2.36 -8.89
C ILE A 35 -11.99 2.17 -7.48
N THR A 36 -11.19 2.38 -6.45
CA THR A 36 -11.66 2.30 -5.06
C THR A 36 -12.76 3.33 -4.80
N GLY A 37 -13.87 2.90 -4.23
CA GLY A 37 -14.97 3.80 -3.89
C GLY A 37 -14.59 4.88 -2.87
N SER A 38 -15.34 5.99 -2.86
CA SER A 38 -15.21 7.08 -1.87
C SER A 38 -16.59 7.57 -1.43
N GLY A 39 -16.68 8.18 -0.25
CA GLY A 39 -17.93 8.73 0.25
C GLY A 39 -18.57 9.69 -0.73
N LYS A 40 -19.83 9.42 -1.13
CA LYS A 40 -20.58 10.19 -2.15
C LYS A 40 -19.83 10.35 -3.49
N ASN A 41 -18.95 9.40 -3.81
CA ASN A 41 -18.09 9.44 -5.00
C ASN A 41 -17.26 10.75 -5.13
N ARG A 42 -16.84 11.31 -4.02
CA ARG A 42 -16.10 12.59 -4.01
C ARG A 42 -14.70 12.50 -4.60
N GLN A 43 -14.07 11.30 -4.57
CA GLN A 43 -12.77 10.99 -5.18
C GLN A 43 -11.65 11.98 -4.78
N ARG A 44 -11.69 12.48 -3.54
CA ARG A 44 -10.74 13.45 -2.98
C ARG A 44 -9.43 12.77 -2.59
N ARG A 45 -8.79 12.12 -3.55
CA ARG A 45 -7.46 11.54 -3.39
C ARG A 45 -6.72 11.59 -4.72
N ARG A 46 -5.41 11.70 -4.63
CA ARG A 46 -4.51 11.56 -5.78
C ARG A 46 -3.31 10.70 -5.40
N PHE A 47 -2.64 10.17 -6.38
CA PHE A 47 -1.46 9.35 -6.22
C PHE A 47 -0.25 10.09 -6.76
N VAL A 48 0.77 10.29 -5.91
CA VAL A 48 2.04 10.88 -6.33
C VAL A 48 3.07 9.76 -6.40
N VAL A 49 3.56 9.49 -7.61
CA VAL A 49 4.54 8.43 -7.86
C VAL A 49 5.95 8.98 -7.63
N LEU A 50 6.66 8.39 -6.68
CA LEU A 50 8.01 8.76 -6.30
C LEU A 50 8.98 7.69 -6.82
N ARG A 51 9.66 7.96 -7.92
CA ARG A 51 10.78 7.16 -8.44
C ARG A 51 12.10 7.77 -8.00
N GLU A 52 12.43 8.94 -8.50
CA GLU A 52 13.69 9.64 -8.17
C GLU A 52 13.67 10.23 -6.75
N ARG A 53 12.58 10.90 -6.38
CA ARG A 53 12.41 11.51 -5.05
C ARG A 53 12.20 10.50 -3.91
N ARG A 54 12.16 9.19 -4.20
CA ARG A 54 12.01 8.17 -3.16
C ARG A 54 13.16 8.19 -2.13
N LEU A 55 14.36 8.58 -2.54
CA LEU A 55 15.49 8.70 -1.61
C LEU A 55 15.23 9.77 -0.55
N GLN A 56 14.73 10.93 -0.96
CA GLN A 56 14.31 11.99 -0.04
C GLN A 56 13.14 11.52 0.84
N ALA A 57 12.12 10.89 0.25
CA ALA A 57 10.99 10.35 1.00
C ALA A 57 11.41 9.25 2.00
N SER A 58 12.50 8.53 1.75
CA SER A 58 12.98 7.48 2.65
C SER A 58 13.42 8.02 4.01
N GLU A 59 13.92 9.24 4.08
CA GLU A 59 14.33 9.87 5.33
C GLU A 59 13.14 10.35 6.18
N LEU A 60 11.96 10.39 5.59
CA LEU A 60 10.72 10.89 6.20
C LEU A 60 9.78 9.77 6.68
N VAL A 61 10.28 8.52 6.74
CA VAL A 61 9.50 7.35 7.19
C VAL A 61 10.22 6.61 8.31
N THR A 62 9.45 5.88 9.13
CA THR A 62 9.98 5.14 10.28
C THR A 62 11.05 4.10 9.90
N ARG A 63 11.01 3.57 8.68
CA ARG A 63 11.98 2.58 8.19
C ARG A 63 12.47 2.96 6.79
N PRO A 64 13.54 3.75 6.69
CA PRO A 64 14.09 4.26 5.42
C PRO A 64 14.30 3.18 4.34
N SER A 65 14.83 2.01 4.71
CA SER A 65 15.10 0.93 3.76
C SER A 65 13.87 0.43 3.01
N ASN A 66 12.67 0.49 3.62
CA ASN A 66 11.43 0.08 2.96
C ASN A 66 11.09 0.93 1.73
N VAL A 67 11.56 2.17 1.69
CA VAL A 67 11.32 3.13 0.62
C VAL A 67 12.55 3.26 -0.28
N ARG A 68 13.74 3.39 0.31
CA ARG A 68 15.00 3.57 -0.42
C ARG A 68 15.32 2.40 -1.35
N ASP A 69 15.08 1.17 -0.89
CA ASP A 69 15.51 -0.05 -1.56
C ASP A 69 14.46 -0.58 -2.57
N THR A 70 13.40 0.20 -2.85
CA THR A 70 12.37 -0.12 -3.85
C THR A 70 12.53 0.70 -5.12
N PRO A 71 12.07 0.22 -6.28
CA PRO A 71 12.08 1.00 -7.52
C PRO A 71 11.07 2.15 -7.50
N VAL A 72 9.99 2.03 -6.75
CA VAL A 72 8.90 3.02 -6.74
C VAL A 72 8.15 3.03 -5.42
N THR A 73 7.77 4.23 -4.99
CA THR A 73 6.87 4.47 -3.85
C THR A 73 5.72 5.36 -4.31
N VAL A 74 4.53 5.12 -3.81
CA VAL A 74 3.35 5.94 -4.10
C VAL A 74 2.90 6.61 -2.81
N ALA A 75 2.82 7.94 -2.84
CA ALA A 75 2.15 8.71 -1.81
C ALA A 75 0.66 8.82 -2.14
N ILE A 76 -0.19 8.46 -1.19
CA ILE A 76 -1.64 8.67 -1.28
C ILE A 76 -1.96 9.97 -0.57
N VAL A 77 -2.29 10.99 -1.35
CA VAL A 77 -2.66 12.34 -0.86
C VAL A 77 -4.16 12.43 -0.79
N THR A 78 -4.69 12.96 0.30
CA THR A 78 -6.13 13.12 0.55
C THR A 78 -6.44 14.53 1.03
N ALA A 79 -7.72 14.92 0.98
CA ALA A 79 -8.15 16.16 1.62
C ALA A 79 -8.00 16.07 3.14
N GLU A 80 -7.41 17.08 3.74
CA GLU A 80 -7.28 17.22 5.19
C GLU A 80 -8.65 17.37 5.88
N GLY A 81 -8.72 16.99 7.15
CA GLY A 81 -9.89 17.26 8.02
C GLY A 81 -11.17 16.48 7.70
N SER A 82 -11.17 15.59 6.70
CA SER A 82 -12.31 14.72 6.42
C SER A 82 -12.26 13.44 7.24
N SER A 83 -13.31 13.12 7.99
CA SER A 83 -13.42 11.85 8.74
C SER A 83 -13.32 10.59 7.87
N TYR A 84 -13.52 10.72 6.56
CA TYR A 84 -13.42 9.62 5.59
C TYR A 84 -12.07 9.54 4.88
N SER A 85 -11.20 10.55 4.98
CA SER A 85 -9.94 10.60 4.23
C SER A 85 -9.04 9.39 4.53
N GLY A 86 -8.84 9.08 5.80
CA GLY A 86 -8.04 7.93 6.21
C GLY A 86 -8.66 6.59 5.78
N PHE A 87 -9.99 6.47 5.86
CA PHE A 87 -10.70 5.27 5.40
C PHE A 87 -10.58 5.08 3.88
N ASP A 88 -10.81 6.12 3.11
CA ASP A 88 -10.71 6.07 1.64
C ASP A 88 -9.26 5.82 1.18
N ALA A 89 -8.26 6.43 1.86
CA ALA A 89 -6.85 6.17 1.62
C ALA A 89 -6.47 4.72 1.93
N GLY A 90 -6.91 4.20 3.08
CA GLY A 90 -6.65 2.81 3.49
C GLY A 90 -7.24 1.79 2.52
N ARG A 91 -8.47 2.04 2.02
CA ARG A 91 -9.08 1.20 0.98
C ARG A 91 -8.28 1.22 -0.33
N ALA A 92 -7.84 2.41 -0.77
CA ALA A 92 -7.04 2.54 -1.98
C ALA A 92 -5.68 1.84 -1.82
N ALA A 93 -4.98 2.08 -0.70
CA ALA A 93 -3.72 1.41 -0.39
C ALA A 93 -3.87 -0.12 -0.39
N GLN A 94 -4.91 -0.64 0.27
CA GLN A 94 -5.15 -2.08 0.33
C GLN A 94 -5.44 -2.67 -1.05
N ASN A 95 -6.28 -2.03 -1.88
CA ASN A 95 -6.53 -2.51 -3.24
C ASN A 95 -5.26 -2.53 -4.09
N MET A 96 -4.44 -1.47 -4.02
CA MET A 96 -3.16 -1.42 -4.73
C MET A 96 -2.22 -2.54 -4.27
N MET A 97 -2.14 -2.78 -2.95
CA MET A 97 -1.27 -3.83 -2.39
C MET A 97 -1.75 -5.24 -2.74
N LEU A 98 -3.06 -5.48 -2.83
CA LEU A 98 -3.61 -6.76 -3.27
C LEU A 98 -3.38 -6.99 -4.78
N ALA A 99 -3.63 -5.97 -5.61
CA ALA A 99 -3.33 -6.04 -7.04
C ALA A 99 -1.85 -6.27 -7.31
N ALA A 100 -0.96 -5.60 -6.57
CA ALA A 100 0.47 -5.84 -6.65
C ALA A 100 0.84 -7.29 -6.30
N TRP A 101 0.24 -7.83 -5.23
CA TRP A 101 0.50 -9.20 -4.79
C TRP A 101 0.06 -10.24 -5.82
N ASP A 102 -1.07 -10.01 -6.48
CA ASP A 102 -1.57 -10.86 -7.57
C ASP A 102 -0.63 -10.89 -8.78
N GLU A 103 0.06 -9.79 -9.04
CA GLU A 103 1.07 -9.62 -10.10
C GLU A 103 2.50 -10.05 -9.69
N GLY A 104 2.66 -10.64 -8.50
CA GLY A 104 3.98 -11.03 -7.98
C GLY A 104 4.85 -9.85 -7.53
N VAL A 105 4.24 -8.68 -7.33
CA VAL A 105 4.90 -7.49 -6.80
C VAL A 105 4.64 -7.39 -5.29
N ALA A 106 5.72 -7.26 -4.53
CA ALA A 106 5.65 -7.05 -3.09
C ALA A 106 5.38 -5.58 -2.76
N SER A 107 4.77 -5.35 -1.61
CA SER A 107 4.44 -4.00 -1.15
C SER A 107 4.54 -3.86 0.37
N CYS A 108 4.75 -2.63 0.84
CA CYS A 108 4.74 -2.30 2.26
C CYS A 108 4.16 -0.89 2.46
N PRO A 109 3.19 -0.70 3.38
CA PRO A 109 2.80 0.62 3.84
C PRO A 109 3.88 1.17 4.78
N ASN A 110 4.16 2.48 4.72
CA ASN A 110 5.22 3.14 5.47
C ASN A 110 4.65 4.29 6.28
N ALA A 111 4.86 4.25 7.60
CA ALA A 111 4.49 5.31 8.52
C ALA A 111 5.41 6.52 8.34
N ILE A 112 4.82 7.70 8.25
CA ILE A 112 5.48 8.99 8.07
C ILE A 112 5.90 9.51 9.43
N VAL A 113 7.15 9.99 9.55
CA VAL A 113 7.70 10.60 10.77
C VAL A 113 7.73 12.13 10.72
N ASP A 114 7.83 12.70 9.53
CA ASP A 114 7.76 14.13 9.29
C ASP A 114 6.71 14.44 8.23
N ARG A 115 5.55 14.87 8.70
CA ARG A 115 4.37 15.10 7.88
C ARG A 115 4.49 16.36 7.03
N ASP A 116 5.04 17.41 7.58
CA ASP A 116 5.19 18.68 6.86
C ASP A 116 6.19 18.53 5.72
N ALA A 117 7.33 17.90 5.98
CA ALA A 117 8.35 17.65 4.97
C ALA A 117 7.86 16.71 3.85
N ILE A 118 7.06 15.68 4.17
CA ILE A 118 6.53 14.80 3.12
C ILE A 118 5.45 15.50 2.28
N ASN A 119 4.62 16.35 2.90
CA ASN A 119 3.64 17.16 2.18
C ASN A 119 4.32 18.12 1.20
N GLU A 120 5.39 18.81 1.64
CA GLU A 120 6.21 19.66 0.77
C GLU A 120 6.83 18.83 -0.37
N LEU A 121 7.43 17.68 -0.06
CA LEU A 121 8.10 16.82 -1.04
C LEU A 121 7.18 16.38 -2.17
N VAL A 122 5.91 16.06 -1.87
CA VAL A 122 4.91 15.61 -2.86
C VAL A 122 4.12 16.76 -3.48
N GLY A 123 4.34 17.99 -3.05
CA GLY A 123 3.59 19.16 -3.48
C GLY A 123 2.11 19.05 -3.07
N ALA A 124 1.85 18.77 -1.79
CA ALA A 124 0.51 18.83 -1.24
C ALA A 124 0.04 20.28 -1.22
N GLY A 125 -1.17 20.51 -1.73
CA GLY A 125 -1.80 21.83 -1.72
C GLY A 125 -2.45 22.16 -0.38
N ASP A 126 -2.98 23.39 -0.27
CA ASP A 126 -3.73 23.82 0.90
C ASP A 126 -4.91 22.86 1.15
N GLY A 127 -5.01 22.35 2.37
CA GLY A 127 -6.03 21.37 2.75
C GLY A 127 -5.82 19.96 2.18
N GLU A 128 -4.63 19.62 1.73
CA GLU A 128 -4.20 18.27 1.39
C GLU A 128 -3.21 17.72 2.42
N ASP A 129 -3.22 16.40 2.61
CA ASP A 129 -2.28 15.70 3.48
C ASP A 129 -1.92 14.32 2.91
N VAL A 130 -0.65 13.92 3.09
CA VAL A 130 -0.21 12.56 2.74
C VAL A 130 -0.71 11.58 3.79
N ALA A 131 -1.69 10.77 3.43
CA ALA A 131 -2.25 9.77 4.34
C ALA A 131 -1.27 8.62 4.62
N ILE A 132 -0.59 8.13 3.58
CA ILE A 132 0.33 6.98 3.66
C ILE A 132 1.26 6.94 2.44
N LEU A 133 2.46 6.40 2.64
CA LEU A 133 3.34 5.97 1.56
C LEU A 133 3.26 4.46 1.38
N VAL A 134 3.14 3.98 0.15
CA VAL A 134 3.18 2.55 -0.17
C VAL A 134 4.36 2.29 -1.12
N SER A 135 5.32 1.50 -0.69
CA SER A 135 6.45 1.07 -1.51
C SER A 135 6.10 -0.22 -2.26
N PHE A 136 6.60 -0.34 -3.49
CA PHE A 136 6.39 -1.49 -4.37
C PHE A 136 7.73 -1.93 -4.97
N GLY A 137 7.94 -3.25 -5.09
CA GLY A 137 9.15 -3.80 -5.68
C GLY A 137 9.07 -5.32 -5.82
N ARG A 138 10.06 -5.91 -6.49
CA ARG A 138 10.14 -7.36 -6.58
C ARG A 138 10.57 -7.94 -5.22
N PRO A 139 9.89 -8.95 -4.66
CA PRO A 139 10.29 -9.55 -3.41
C PRO A 139 11.68 -10.21 -3.52
N GLU A 140 12.48 -10.14 -2.45
CA GLU A 140 13.80 -10.79 -2.39
C GLU A 140 13.71 -12.31 -2.58
N SER A 141 12.68 -12.92 -2.03
CA SER A 141 12.36 -14.34 -2.23
C SER A 141 11.04 -14.48 -2.96
N ASP A 142 10.99 -15.42 -3.89
CA ASP A 142 9.76 -15.69 -4.62
C ASP A 142 8.64 -16.06 -3.66
N LYS A 143 7.48 -15.48 -3.90
CA LYS A 143 6.26 -15.71 -3.14
C LYS A 143 5.27 -16.42 -4.05
N ASP A 144 4.90 -17.61 -3.67
CA ASP A 144 3.85 -18.36 -4.34
C ASP A 144 2.62 -18.43 -3.43
N PRO A 145 1.57 -17.64 -3.71
CA PRO A 145 0.32 -17.73 -2.97
C PRO A 145 -0.32 -19.12 -3.04
N ALA A 146 -0.17 -19.83 -4.15
CA ALA A 146 -0.81 -21.11 -4.40
C ALA A 146 -0.19 -22.29 -3.62
N ARG A 147 0.99 -22.09 -2.98
CA ARG A 147 1.64 -23.16 -2.19
C ARG A 147 0.84 -23.62 -0.96
N LYS A 148 -0.18 -22.89 -0.57
CA LYS A 148 -1.08 -23.21 0.54
C LYS A 148 -2.51 -22.79 0.17
N SER A 149 -3.48 -23.50 0.71
CA SER A 149 -4.89 -23.09 0.65
C SER A 149 -5.14 -21.80 1.47
N PRO A 150 -6.22 -21.05 1.21
CA PRO A 150 -6.59 -19.89 2.02
C PRO A 150 -6.70 -20.23 3.52
N ARG A 151 -7.25 -21.40 3.86
CA ARG A 151 -7.40 -21.86 5.24
C ARG A 151 -6.04 -22.03 5.95
N GLU A 152 -5.07 -22.60 5.28
CA GLU A 152 -3.71 -22.78 5.82
C GLU A 152 -2.98 -21.43 5.98
N TRP A 153 -3.21 -20.49 5.05
CA TRP A 153 -2.70 -19.14 5.17
C TRP A 153 -3.30 -18.39 6.37
N TYR A 154 -4.63 -18.51 6.59
CA TYR A 154 -5.28 -17.92 7.78
C TYR A 154 -4.76 -18.53 9.07
N ALA A 155 -4.62 -19.84 9.15
CA ALA A 155 -4.10 -20.52 10.36
C ALA A 155 -2.68 -20.08 10.70
N GLY A 156 -1.82 -19.83 9.70
CA GLY A 156 -0.44 -19.40 9.91
C GLY A 156 -0.25 -17.88 10.00
N ALA A 157 -1.33 -17.08 10.02
CA ALA A 157 -1.22 -15.63 9.95
C ALA A 157 -0.91 -14.94 11.29
N ASP A 158 -0.90 -15.68 12.41
CA ASP A 158 -0.71 -15.16 13.77
C ASP A 158 -1.62 -13.93 14.03
N ARG A 159 -2.91 -14.15 13.89
CA ARG A 159 -3.95 -13.14 14.15
C ARG A 159 -4.80 -13.55 15.33
N MET A 160 -5.33 -12.55 16.02
CA MET A 160 -6.29 -12.77 17.08
C MET A 160 -7.46 -13.65 16.59
N PRO A 161 -7.92 -14.64 17.36
CA PRO A 161 -9.07 -15.47 16.99
C PRO A 161 -10.32 -14.64 16.71
N LEU A 162 -11.10 -15.05 15.70
CA LEU A 162 -12.25 -14.29 15.23
C LEU A 162 -13.28 -14.01 16.34
N HIS A 163 -13.51 -14.99 17.25
CA HIS A 163 -14.46 -14.85 18.35
C HIS A 163 -14.10 -13.75 19.37
N ARG A 164 -12.84 -13.25 19.37
CA ARG A 164 -12.40 -12.11 20.18
C ARG A 164 -12.60 -10.76 19.49
N LEU A 165 -12.94 -10.77 18.20
CA LEU A 165 -13.10 -9.59 17.37
C LEU A 165 -14.55 -9.31 16.99
N VAL A 166 -15.45 -10.27 17.24
CA VAL A 166 -16.86 -10.19 16.83
C VAL A 166 -17.75 -10.31 18.05
N GLU A 167 -18.64 -9.36 18.22
CA GLU A 167 -19.73 -9.37 19.20
C GLU A 167 -21.06 -9.33 18.45
N TYR A 168 -22.01 -10.16 18.87
CA TYR A 168 -23.38 -10.16 18.38
C TYR A 168 -24.26 -9.50 19.45
N ARG A 169 -25.00 -8.46 19.07
CA ARG A 169 -25.92 -7.73 19.96
C ARG A 169 -27.30 -7.64 19.35
#